data_43ad3319403561249091647add6bba66
#
_entry.id   43ad3319403561249091647add6bba66
#
_cell.length_a   1.000
_cell.length_b   1.000
_cell.length_c   1.000
_cell.angle_alpha   90.00
_cell.angle_beta   90.00
_cell.angle_gamma   90.00
#
_symmetry.space_group_name_H-M   'P 1'
#
loop_
_entity.id
_entity.type
_entity.pdbx_description
1 polymer ?
#
loop_
_entity_poly.entity_id
_entity_poly.type
_entity_poly.pdbx_seq_one_letter_code
_entity_poly.pdbx_strand_id
1 'polypeptide(L)'
;VSKNQDFQNFVDSILDIGIGKKQTIDSLLESQYINNETVAVALQNLVAKIGENIVIRRLLYLDAEPNNILFGSYVHNKINDNIGRMACVVKMFSNDNSNKAVVDLANKIAMHITALKPLALDEKSLDTSFIEKERDIYTAQLKASGKPDNIIDKIVEGKVKKYLSEVTLINQNWVLEPSLTIAQVIEDFNSNNNDDLSI
;
A
#
# COMPACT_ATOMS: atom_id res chain seq x y z
N VAL A 1 8.68 -15.23 16.05
CA VAL A 1 9.79 -14.67 15.25
C VAL A 1 9.85 -13.15 15.43
N SER A 2 8.79 -12.38 15.16
CA SER A 2 8.82 -10.91 15.13
C SER A 2 9.33 -10.23 16.41
N LYS A 3 9.18 -10.85 17.58
CA LYS A 3 9.70 -10.35 18.87
C LYS A 3 11.14 -10.79 19.17
N ASN A 4 11.73 -11.62 18.31
CA ASN A 4 13.11 -12.09 18.49
C ASN A 4 14.08 -10.97 18.07
N GLN A 5 15.05 -10.65 18.93
CA GLN A 5 15.99 -9.55 18.69
C GLN A 5 16.90 -9.82 17.49
N ASP A 6 17.35 -11.04 17.27
CA ASP A 6 18.18 -11.39 16.13
C ASP A 6 17.43 -11.18 14.81
N PHE A 7 16.12 -11.51 14.79
CA PHE A 7 15.27 -11.23 13.63
C PHE A 7 15.15 -9.72 13.36
N GLN A 8 14.90 -8.91 14.40
CA GLN A 8 14.80 -7.45 14.26
C GLN A 8 16.10 -6.83 13.77
N ASN A 9 17.22 -7.22 14.37
CA ASN A 9 18.55 -6.76 13.96
C ASN A 9 18.86 -7.13 12.51
N PHE A 10 18.49 -8.34 12.09
CA PHE A 10 18.66 -8.77 10.71
C PHE A 10 17.83 -7.90 9.75
N VAL A 11 16.55 -7.65 10.07
CA VAL A 11 15.66 -6.81 9.24
C VAL A 11 16.21 -5.39 9.13
N ASP A 12 16.61 -4.78 10.23
CA ASP A 12 17.20 -3.42 10.22
C ASP A 12 18.47 -3.37 9.36
N SER A 13 19.36 -4.37 9.49
CA SER A 13 20.60 -4.44 8.70
C SER A 13 20.34 -4.59 7.20
N ILE A 14 19.37 -5.41 6.79
CA ILE A 14 19.06 -5.55 5.35
C ILE A 14 18.37 -4.31 4.77
N LEU A 15 17.60 -3.57 5.58
CA LEU A 15 17.06 -2.27 5.17
C LEU A 15 18.19 -1.27 4.91
N ASP A 16 19.18 -1.18 5.81
CA ASP A 16 20.33 -0.29 5.66
C ASP A 16 21.17 -0.65 4.42
N ILE A 17 21.36 -1.95 4.13
CA ILE A 17 22.04 -2.43 2.92
C ILE A 17 21.27 -2.03 1.66
N GLY A 18 19.93 -2.05 1.71
CA GLY A 18 19.04 -1.74 0.60
C GLY A 18 18.83 -0.24 0.32
N ILE A 19 18.99 0.62 1.35
CA ILE A 19 18.77 2.06 1.23
C ILE A 19 19.69 2.67 0.15
N GLY A 20 19.10 3.47 -0.74
CA GLY A 20 19.82 4.17 -1.80
C GLY A 20 20.29 3.29 -2.96
N LYS A 21 19.93 2.01 -2.98
CA LYS A 21 20.33 1.08 -4.04
C LYS A 21 19.08 0.49 -4.71
N LYS A 22 18.98 0.68 -6.02
CA LYS A 22 17.97 0.00 -6.83
C LYS A 22 18.40 -1.45 -7.04
N GLN A 23 17.94 -2.34 -6.17
CA GLN A 23 18.35 -3.75 -6.13
C GLN A 23 17.18 -4.69 -6.44
N THR A 24 17.50 -5.87 -6.97
CA THR A 24 16.63 -7.05 -6.97
C THR A 24 16.83 -7.84 -5.67
N ILE A 25 15.94 -8.79 -5.38
CA ILE A 25 16.11 -9.71 -4.22
C ILE A 25 17.42 -10.50 -4.37
N ASP A 26 17.73 -10.98 -5.58
CA ASP A 26 18.95 -11.77 -5.83
C ASP A 26 20.20 -10.93 -5.54
N SER A 27 20.26 -9.70 -6.03
CA SER A 27 21.40 -8.82 -5.75
C SER A 27 21.49 -8.39 -4.27
N LEU A 28 20.36 -8.29 -3.57
CA LEU A 28 20.35 -8.07 -2.14
C LEU A 28 20.92 -9.29 -1.37
N LEU A 29 20.53 -10.50 -1.77
CA LEU A 29 21.02 -11.74 -1.16
C LEU A 29 22.53 -11.93 -1.34
N GLU A 30 23.10 -11.46 -2.44
CA GLU A 30 24.54 -11.45 -2.72
C GLU A 30 25.30 -10.30 -2.05
N SER A 31 24.59 -9.30 -1.54
CA SER A 31 25.22 -8.14 -0.89
C SER A 31 25.97 -8.54 0.37
N GLN A 32 27.04 -7.80 0.64
CA GLN A 32 27.83 -7.99 1.86
C GLN A 32 26.99 -7.63 3.09
N TYR A 33 26.95 -8.57 4.02
CA TYR A 33 26.41 -8.41 5.37
C TYR A 33 27.54 -8.16 6.37
N ILE A 34 27.32 -8.36 7.65
CA ILE A 34 28.33 -8.21 8.71
C ILE A 34 29.35 -9.35 8.60
N ASN A 35 30.62 -9.10 8.98
CA ASN A 35 31.73 -10.09 9.02
C ASN A 35 32.05 -10.78 7.67
N ASN A 36 31.91 -10.08 6.57
CA ASN A 36 32.17 -10.59 5.21
C ASN A 36 31.25 -11.76 4.76
N GLU A 37 30.17 -11.99 5.48
CA GLU A 37 29.12 -12.89 5.01
C GLU A 37 28.23 -12.20 3.99
N THR A 38 27.53 -12.98 3.17
CA THR A 38 26.43 -12.45 2.34
C THR A 38 25.13 -12.42 3.13
N VAL A 39 24.17 -11.58 2.68
CA VAL A 39 22.82 -11.57 3.24
C VAL A 39 22.18 -12.97 3.17
N ALA A 40 22.43 -13.75 2.10
CA ALA A 40 21.94 -15.13 1.97
C ALA A 40 22.47 -16.04 3.08
N VAL A 41 23.76 -15.96 3.40
CA VAL A 41 24.38 -16.77 4.46
C VAL A 41 23.85 -16.33 5.83
N ALA A 42 23.77 -15.03 6.08
CA ALA A 42 23.22 -14.49 7.32
C ALA A 42 21.76 -14.90 7.54
N LEU A 43 20.94 -14.92 6.47
CA LEU A 43 19.56 -15.42 6.52
C LEU A 43 19.50 -16.92 6.87
N GLN A 44 20.34 -17.75 6.27
CA GLN A 44 20.41 -19.19 6.59
C GLN A 44 20.80 -19.42 8.06
N ASN A 45 21.81 -18.69 8.56
CA ASN A 45 22.23 -18.73 9.96
C ASN A 45 21.09 -18.30 10.91
N LEU A 46 20.33 -17.27 10.54
CA LEU A 46 19.18 -16.80 11.31
C LEU A 46 18.07 -17.89 11.35
N VAL A 47 17.75 -18.50 10.20
CA VAL A 47 16.79 -19.60 10.12
C VAL A 47 17.21 -20.77 11.01
N ALA A 48 18.50 -21.18 10.94
CA ALA A 48 19.03 -22.27 11.77
C ALA A 48 18.97 -21.93 13.28
N LYS A 49 19.23 -20.67 13.65
CA LYS A 49 19.19 -20.21 15.05
C LYS A 49 17.79 -20.12 15.62
N ILE A 50 16.83 -19.63 14.84
CA ILE A 50 15.44 -19.42 15.30
C ILE A 50 14.59 -20.68 15.16
N GLY A 51 14.92 -21.56 14.21
CA GLY A 51 14.15 -22.77 13.90
C GLY A 51 12.88 -22.51 13.09
N GLU A 52 12.76 -21.35 12.47
CA GLU A 52 11.59 -20.94 11.69
C GLU A 52 11.99 -20.63 10.24
N ASN A 53 11.14 -20.95 9.28
CA ASN A 53 11.39 -20.60 7.88
C ASN A 53 11.18 -19.10 7.66
N ILE A 54 12.26 -18.38 7.36
CA ILE A 54 12.29 -16.94 7.12
C ILE A 54 12.73 -16.72 5.68
N VAL A 55 11.99 -15.89 4.93
CA VAL A 55 12.26 -15.60 3.51
C VAL A 55 12.10 -14.10 3.25
N ILE A 56 13.03 -13.50 2.51
CA ILE A 56 12.87 -12.17 1.91
C ILE A 56 12.04 -12.36 0.63
N ARG A 57 10.73 -12.10 0.73
CA ARG A 57 9.82 -12.41 -0.38
C ARG A 57 9.69 -11.30 -1.41
N ARG A 58 9.79 -10.05 -0.96
CA ARG A 58 9.63 -8.87 -1.82
C ARG A 58 10.56 -7.77 -1.37
N LEU A 59 11.10 -7.05 -2.37
CA LEU A 59 11.84 -5.82 -2.20
C LEU A 59 11.26 -4.81 -3.19
N LEU A 60 10.93 -3.63 -2.72
CA LEU A 60 10.45 -2.53 -3.55
C LEU A 60 11.34 -1.31 -3.30
N TYR A 61 11.90 -0.78 -4.36
CA TYR A 61 12.60 0.49 -4.36
C TYR A 61 11.69 1.57 -4.96
N LEU A 62 11.44 2.62 -4.21
CA LEU A 62 10.69 3.79 -4.66
C LEU A 62 11.65 4.96 -4.86
N ASP A 63 11.70 5.47 -6.09
CA ASP A 63 12.55 6.59 -6.44
C ASP A 63 11.89 7.91 -6.04
N ALA A 64 12.66 8.81 -5.42
CA ALA A 64 12.24 10.15 -5.01
C ALA A 64 12.46 11.21 -6.11
N GLU A 65 12.94 10.82 -7.27
CA GLU A 65 13.04 11.73 -8.42
C GLU A 65 11.75 11.74 -9.24
N PRO A 66 11.29 12.88 -9.73
CA PRO A 66 11.82 14.25 -9.55
C PRO A 66 11.56 14.87 -8.16
N ASN A 67 12.15 16.03 -7.88
CA ASN A 67 12.16 16.69 -6.55
C ASN A 67 10.79 17.04 -5.96
N ASN A 68 9.71 16.93 -6.72
CA ASN A 68 8.33 17.16 -6.25
C ASN A 68 7.65 15.92 -5.67
N ILE A 69 8.40 14.84 -5.44
CA ILE A 69 7.91 13.61 -4.85
C ILE A 69 8.10 13.62 -3.34
N LEU A 70 7.09 13.14 -2.63
CA LEU A 70 7.17 12.82 -1.21
C LEU A 70 6.59 11.42 -0.96
N PHE A 71 6.97 10.84 0.17
CA PHE A 71 6.44 9.56 0.62
C PHE A 71 5.71 9.73 1.95
N GLY A 72 4.43 9.34 1.97
CA GLY A 72 3.73 9.05 3.21
C GLY A 72 3.97 7.60 3.62
N SER A 73 4.12 7.36 4.91
CA SER A 73 4.31 6.01 5.42
C SER A 73 3.49 5.74 6.68
N TYR A 74 3.08 4.50 6.83
CA TYR A 74 2.41 4.03 8.04
C TYR A 74 2.78 2.58 8.33
N VAL A 75 3.18 2.32 9.56
CA VAL A 75 3.47 0.96 10.06
C VAL A 75 2.45 0.60 11.13
N HIS A 76 1.67 -0.44 10.88
CA HIS A 76 0.64 -0.93 11.79
C HIS A 76 1.15 -2.10 12.64
N ASN A 77 0.73 -2.14 13.91
CA ASN A 77 1.24 -3.09 14.91
C ASN A 77 2.78 -3.10 14.92
N LYS A 78 3.35 -1.91 15.19
CA LYS A 78 4.78 -1.68 15.29
C LYS A 78 5.45 -2.62 16.30
N ILE A 79 6.61 -3.12 15.92
CA ILE A 79 7.55 -3.82 16.78
C ILE A 79 8.67 -2.84 17.16
N ASN A 80 9.16 -2.09 16.17
CA ASN A 80 10.00 -0.91 16.29
C ASN A 80 9.59 0.12 15.21
N ASP A 81 10.36 1.18 15.01
CA ASP A 81 10.00 2.25 14.07
C ASP A 81 9.94 1.78 12.62
N ASN A 82 10.73 0.78 12.24
CA ASN A 82 10.88 0.28 10.88
C ASN A 82 10.14 -1.06 10.64
N ILE A 83 9.75 -1.77 11.71
CA ILE A 83 9.20 -3.12 11.62
C ILE A 83 7.80 -3.17 12.18
N GLY A 84 6.89 -3.76 11.44
CA GLY A 84 5.52 -4.01 11.87
C GLY A 84 4.88 -5.16 11.11
N ARG A 85 3.64 -5.49 11.47
CA ARG A 85 2.89 -6.56 10.79
C ARG A 85 2.38 -6.16 9.42
N MET A 86 2.05 -4.88 9.26
CA MET A 86 1.63 -4.29 8.00
C MET A 86 2.31 -2.93 7.86
N ALA A 87 2.74 -2.61 6.67
CA ALA A 87 3.28 -1.30 6.34
C ALA A 87 2.69 -0.85 5.00
N CYS A 88 2.49 0.44 4.87
CA CYS A 88 2.11 1.09 3.64
C CYS A 88 3.06 2.25 3.38
N VAL A 89 3.46 2.40 2.13
CA VAL A 89 4.12 3.61 1.62
C VAL A 89 3.27 4.11 0.47
N VAL A 90 2.91 5.38 0.50
CA VAL A 90 2.24 6.08 -0.59
C VAL A 90 3.20 7.10 -1.19
N LYS A 91 3.33 7.05 -2.53
CA LYS A 91 4.10 8.03 -3.29
C LYS A 91 3.13 9.12 -3.74
N MET A 92 3.48 10.36 -3.44
CA MET A 92 2.66 11.53 -3.77
C MET A 92 3.52 12.60 -4.45
N PHE A 93 2.84 13.47 -5.19
CA PHE A 93 3.43 14.64 -5.83
C PHE A 93 2.87 15.88 -5.16
N SER A 94 3.72 16.90 -4.90
CA SER A 94 3.34 18.17 -4.31
C SER A 94 4.26 19.27 -4.82
N ASN A 95 3.76 20.48 -4.92
CA ASN A 95 4.56 21.65 -5.23
C ASN A 95 5.47 22.05 -4.05
N ASP A 96 5.09 21.69 -2.82
CA ASP A 96 5.88 21.91 -1.59
C ASP A 96 5.96 20.63 -0.75
N ASN A 97 6.80 19.69 -1.19
CA ASN A 97 7.01 18.41 -0.51
C ASN A 97 7.72 18.52 0.86
N SER A 98 8.23 19.70 1.22
CA SER A 98 8.81 19.99 2.53
C SER A 98 7.77 20.45 3.55
N ASN A 99 6.57 20.80 3.11
CA ASN A 99 5.48 21.27 3.95
C ASN A 99 5.01 20.17 4.91
N LYS A 100 5.09 20.46 6.20
CA LYS A 100 4.70 19.50 7.23
C LYS A 100 3.23 19.03 7.10
N ALA A 101 2.32 19.90 6.65
CA ALA A 101 0.92 19.54 6.46
C ALA A 101 0.75 18.54 5.32
N VAL A 102 1.54 18.66 4.25
CA VAL A 102 1.57 17.70 3.12
C VAL A 102 2.05 16.33 3.59
N VAL A 103 3.17 16.30 4.33
CA VAL A 103 3.73 15.06 4.87
C VAL A 103 2.76 14.38 5.85
N ASP A 104 2.09 15.17 6.70
CA ASP A 104 1.10 14.65 7.66
C ASP A 104 -0.11 14.04 6.93
N LEU A 105 -0.63 14.69 5.89
CA LEU A 105 -1.71 14.15 5.07
C LEU A 105 -1.28 12.86 4.35
N ALA A 106 -0.08 12.83 3.77
CA ALA A 106 0.46 11.63 3.12
C ALA A 106 0.54 10.44 4.09
N ASN A 107 1.00 10.66 5.32
CA ASN A 107 1.05 9.62 6.36
C ASN A 107 -0.36 9.14 6.76
N LYS A 108 -1.33 10.05 6.86
CA LYS A 108 -2.73 9.70 7.13
C LYS A 108 -3.36 8.91 5.99
N ILE A 109 -3.02 9.23 4.73
CA ILE A 109 -3.44 8.43 3.57
C ILE A 109 -2.82 7.03 3.61
N ALA A 110 -1.54 6.89 3.95
CA ALA A 110 -0.92 5.58 4.14
C ALA A 110 -1.59 4.76 5.26
N MET A 111 -2.01 5.40 6.34
CA MET A 111 -2.81 4.78 7.40
C MET A 111 -4.18 4.31 6.89
N HIS A 112 -4.89 5.14 6.12
CA HIS A 112 -6.17 4.79 5.49
C HIS A 112 -6.03 3.57 4.58
N ILE A 113 -5.01 3.55 3.71
CA ILE A 113 -4.71 2.42 2.81
C ILE A 113 -4.48 1.13 3.61
N THR A 114 -3.76 1.22 4.72
CA THR A 114 -3.52 0.06 5.59
C THR A 114 -4.80 -0.47 6.22
N ALA A 115 -5.74 0.41 6.56
CA ALA A 115 -7.03 0.06 7.17
C ALA A 115 -8.00 -0.53 6.14
N LEU A 116 -8.21 0.14 5.00
CA LEU A 116 -9.26 -0.21 4.04
C LEU A 116 -8.78 -1.04 2.84
N LYS A 117 -7.47 -1.16 2.64
CA LYS A 117 -6.84 -2.06 1.65
C LYS A 117 -7.43 -1.93 0.25
N PRO A 118 -7.41 -0.73 -0.37
CA PRO A 118 -7.88 -0.57 -1.73
C PRO A 118 -7.08 -1.49 -2.68
N LEU A 119 -7.74 -1.94 -3.75
CA LEU A 119 -7.12 -2.80 -4.77
C LEU A 119 -6.39 -1.98 -5.84
N ALA A 120 -6.82 -0.72 -6.04
CA ALA A 120 -6.27 0.18 -7.04
C ALA A 120 -6.40 1.63 -6.58
N LEU A 121 -5.67 2.54 -7.23
CA LEU A 121 -5.77 3.98 -6.99
C LEU A 121 -7.15 4.49 -7.44
N ASP A 122 -7.54 4.16 -8.66
CA ASP A 122 -8.78 4.58 -9.31
C ASP A 122 -9.36 3.43 -10.16
N GLU A 123 -10.49 3.71 -10.83
CA GLU A 123 -11.15 2.73 -11.73
C GLU A 123 -10.29 2.36 -12.94
N LYS A 124 -9.43 3.28 -13.42
CA LYS A 124 -8.59 3.08 -14.60
C LYS A 124 -7.40 2.16 -14.31
N SER A 125 -6.91 2.21 -13.08
CA SER A 125 -5.79 1.38 -12.60
C SER A 125 -6.24 0.02 -12.07
N LEU A 126 -7.56 -0.21 -11.91
CA LEU A 126 -8.10 -1.50 -11.53
C LEU A 126 -8.12 -2.46 -12.73
N ASP A 127 -7.66 -3.68 -12.54
CA ASP A 127 -7.76 -4.73 -13.56
C ASP A 127 -9.25 -5.01 -13.85
N THR A 128 -9.64 -4.88 -15.13
CA THR A 128 -11.02 -5.04 -15.60
C THR A 128 -11.61 -6.41 -15.27
N SER A 129 -10.76 -7.43 -15.13
CA SER A 129 -11.19 -8.77 -14.73
C SER A 129 -11.89 -8.83 -13.37
N PHE A 130 -11.53 -7.93 -12.44
CA PHE A 130 -12.23 -7.80 -11.16
C PHE A 130 -13.65 -7.26 -11.35
N ILE A 131 -13.81 -6.26 -12.21
CA ILE A 131 -15.11 -5.64 -12.50
C ILE A 131 -16.04 -6.63 -13.20
N GLU A 132 -15.53 -7.33 -14.21
CA GLU A 132 -16.28 -8.35 -14.96
C GLU A 132 -16.74 -9.49 -14.05
N LYS A 133 -15.85 -9.99 -13.22
CA LYS A 133 -16.18 -11.05 -12.25
C LYS A 133 -17.27 -10.63 -11.26
N GLU A 134 -17.20 -9.42 -10.73
CA GLU A 134 -18.24 -8.91 -9.82
C GLU A 134 -19.57 -8.71 -10.54
N ARG A 135 -19.54 -8.22 -11.78
CA ARG A 135 -20.73 -8.09 -12.64
C ARG A 135 -21.42 -9.44 -12.85
N ASP A 136 -20.64 -10.47 -13.19
CA ASP A 136 -21.18 -11.83 -13.39
C ASP A 136 -21.80 -12.39 -12.11
N ILE A 137 -21.13 -12.22 -10.97
CA ILE A 137 -21.64 -12.64 -9.65
C ILE A 137 -22.97 -11.94 -9.34
N TYR A 138 -23.04 -10.61 -9.48
CA TYR A 138 -24.28 -9.87 -9.20
C TYR A 138 -25.41 -10.24 -10.15
N THR A 139 -25.10 -10.45 -11.44
CA THR A 139 -26.07 -10.89 -12.43
C THR A 139 -26.65 -12.27 -12.08
N ALA A 140 -25.78 -13.23 -11.75
CA ALA A 140 -26.21 -14.57 -11.35
C ALA A 140 -27.09 -14.54 -10.08
N GLN A 141 -26.70 -13.76 -9.08
CA GLN A 141 -27.48 -13.60 -7.84
C GLN A 141 -28.88 -13.01 -8.09
N LEU A 142 -28.96 -12.00 -8.93
CA LEU A 142 -30.25 -11.34 -9.23
C LEU A 142 -31.17 -12.26 -10.04
N LYS A 143 -30.64 -12.99 -11.01
CA LYS A 143 -31.42 -14.03 -11.76
C LYS A 143 -31.94 -15.12 -10.83
N ALA A 144 -31.08 -15.63 -9.95
CA ALA A 144 -31.47 -16.64 -8.95
C ALA A 144 -32.53 -16.14 -7.96
N SER A 145 -32.59 -14.84 -7.69
CA SER A 145 -33.59 -14.21 -6.83
C SER A 145 -34.93 -13.89 -7.54
N GLY A 146 -35.09 -14.28 -8.83
CA GLY A 146 -36.29 -14.08 -9.60
C GLY A 146 -36.57 -12.63 -10.03
N LYS A 147 -35.55 -11.78 -10.07
CA LYS A 147 -35.69 -10.40 -10.57
C LYS A 147 -35.94 -10.40 -12.08
N PRO A 148 -36.85 -9.55 -12.58
CA PRO A 148 -37.09 -9.40 -14.03
C PRO A 148 -35.81 -8.94 -14.76
N ASP A 149 -35.55 -9.52 -15.93
CA ASP A 149 -34.33 -9.23 -16.72
C ASP A 149 -34.18 -7.74 -17.07
N ASN A 150 -35.32 -7.05 -17.33
CA ASN A 150 -35.30 -5.63 -17.70
C ASN A 150 -34.79 -4.66 -16.61
N ILE A 151 -34.65 -5.12 -15.36
CA ILE A 151 -34.13 -4.31 -14.25
C ILE A 151 -32.79 -4.80 -13.74
N ILE A 152 -32.38 -6.03 -14.12
CA ILE A 152 -31.13 -6.64 -13.64
C ILE A 152 -29.93 -5.76 -13.98
N ASP A 153 -29.79 -5.33 -15.23
CA ASP A 153 -28.65 -4.54 -15.69
C ASP A 153 -28.51 -3.25 -14.89
N LYS A 154 -29.60 -2.55 -14.62
CA LYS A 154 -29.59 -1.31 -13.84
C LYS A 154 -29.14 -1.55 -12.39
N ILE A 155 -29.60 -2.66 -11.79
CA ILE A 155 -29.23 -3.02 -10.43
C ILE A 155 -27.76 -3.43 -10.38
N VAL A 156 -27.28 -4.20 -11.38
CA VAL A 156 -25.88 -4.61 -11.52
C VAL A 156 -24.96 -3.40 -11.62
N GLU A 157 -25.29 -2.42 -12.50
CA GLU A 157 -24.51 -1.18 -12.61
C GLU A 157 -24.40 -0.44 -11.26
N GLY A 158 -25.52 -0.32 -10.54
CA GLY A 158 -25.49 0.29 -9.20
C GLY A 158 -24.61 -0.46 -8.19
N LYS A 159 -24.63 -1.80 -8.24
CA LYS A 159 -23.78 -2.65 -7.39
C LYS A 159 -22.30 -2.56 -7.77
N VAL A 160 -22.00 -2.56 -9.07
CA VAL A 160 -20.62 -2.40 -9.57
C VAL A 160 -20.08 -1.02 -9.18
N LYS A 161 -20.86 0.04 -9.34
CA LYS A 161 -20.47 1.38 -8.90
C LYS A 161 -20.16 1.43 -7.39
N LYS A 162 -20.97 0.76 -6.58
CA LYS A 162 -20.74 0.64 -5.15
C LYS A 162 -19.44 -0.14 -4.87
N TYR A 163 -19.24 -1.28 -5.52
CA TYR A 163 -18.01 -2.06 -5.42
C TYR A 163 -16.77 -1.21 -5.76
N LEU A 164 -16.79 -0.47 -6.87
CA LEU A 164 -15.71 0.42 -7.26
C LEU A 164 -15.39 1.47 -6.19
N SER A 165 -16.43 2.04 -5.56
CA SER A 165 -16.23 2.99 -4.45
C SER A 165 -15.60 2.35 -3.19
N GLU A 166 -15.73 1.05 -3.03
CA GLU A 166 -15.16 0.32 -1.89
C GLU A 166 -13.70 -0.13 -2.15
N VAL A 167 -13.34 -0.39 -3.41
CA VAL A 167 -12.04 -0.98 -3.76
C VAL A 167 -11.05 -0.02 -4.40
N THR A 168 -11.46 1.19 -4.78
CA THR A 168 -10.55 2.19 -5.36
C THR A 168 -10.27 3.32 -4.35
N LEU A 169 -8.98 3.61 -4.14
CA LEU A 169 -8.52 4.52 -3.09
C LEU A 169 -9.21 5.88 -3.12
N ILE A 170 -9.21 6.55 -4.28
CA ILE A 170 -9.75 7.92 -4.39
C ILE A 170 -11.25 8.01 -4.12
N ASN A 171 -12.00 6.90 -4.31
CA ASN A 171 -13.43 6.82 -4.10
C ASN A 171 -13.82 6.30 -2.70
N GLN A 172 -12.86 5.76 -1.94
CA GLN A 172 -13.13 5.32 -0.56
C GLN A 172 -13.45 6.49 0.35
N ASN A 173 -14.39 6.28 1.25
CA ASN A 173 -14.67 7.23 2.32
C ASN A 173 -13.48 7.33 3.27
N TRP A 174 -13.08 8.55 3.58
CA TRP A 174 -11.93 8.83 4.45
C TRP A 174 -12.13 8.25 5.87
N VAL A 175 -11.19 7.45 6.33
CA VAL A 175 -11.31 6.75 7.62
C VAL A 175 -11.42 7.70 8.82
N LEU A 176 -10.86 8.91 8.72
CA LEU A 176 -10.91 9.91 9.78
C LEU A 176 -12.16 10.80 9.70
N GLU A 177 -12.77 10.91 8.51
CA GLU A 177 -13.99 11.68 8.29
C GLU A 177 -14.82 11.02 7.17
N PRO A 178 -15.68 10.05 7.50
CA PRO A 178 -16.40 9.23 6.51
C PRO A 178 -17.41 9.99 5.64
N SER A 179 -17.64 11.26 5.88
CA SER A 179 -18.46 12.14 5.03
C SER A 179 -17.74 12.57 3.75
N LEU A 180 -16.41 12.47 3.72
CA LEU A 180 -15.56 12.84 2.58
C LEU A 180 -14.93 11.61 1.95
N THR A 181 -14.71 11.65 0.64
CA THR A 181 -13.85 10.67 -0.06
C THR A 181 -12.39 11.13 -0.01
N ILE A 182 -11.45 10.21 -0.30
CA ILE A 182 -10.02 10.56 -0.43
C ILE A 182 -9.82 11.65 -1.50
N ALA A 183 -10.53 11.56 -2.63
CA ALA A 183 -10.47 12.59 -3.67
C ALA A 183 -10.87 13.97 -3.13
N GLN A 184 -11.97 14.05 -2.38
CA GLN A 184 -12.42 15.32 -1.77
C GLN A 184 -11.44 15.85 -0.72
N VAL A 185 -10.85 14.97 0.09
CA VAL A 185 -9.83 15.37 1.08
C VAL A 185 -8.61 15.99 0.40
N ILE A 186 -8.16 15.43 -0.73
CA ILE A 186 -7.03 15.97 -1.50
C ILE A 186 -7.42 17.32 -2.15
N GLU A 187 -8.60 17.40 -2.74
CA GLU A 187 -9.13 18.64 -3.36
C GLU A 187 -9.26 19.79 -2.35
N ASP A 188 -9.84 19.51 -1.18
CA ASP A 188 -9.96 20.46 -0.08
C ASP A 188 -8.58 20.90 0.42
N PHE A 189 -7.64 19.97 0.55
CA PHE A 189 -6.27 20.28 0.94
C PHE A 189 -5.60 21.22 -0.07
N ASN A 190 -5.67 20.90 -1.36
CA ASN A 190 -5.10 21.70 -2.44
C ASN A 190 -5.67 23.12 -2.44
N SER A 191 -7.00 23.25 -2.31
CA SER A 191 -7.68 24.53 -2.28
C SER A 191 -7.25 25.41 -1.09
N ASN A 192 -7.05 24.79 0.08
CA ASN A 192 -6.69 25.50 1.31
C ASN A 192 -5.21 25.86 1.41
N ASN A 193 -4.32 25.14 0.72
CA ASN A 193 -2.87 25.30 0.81
C ASN A 193 -2.23 25.82 -0.49
N ASN A 194 -3.02 26.07 -1.54
CA ASN A 194 -2.53 26.46 -2.87
C ASN A 194 -1.46 25.48 -3.39
N ASP A 195 -1.70 24.17 -3.20
CA ASP A 195 -0.86 23.06 -3.65
C ASP A 195 -1.52 22.33 -4.82
N ASP A 196 -0.78 21.41 -5.45
CA ASP A 196 -1.26 20.49 -6.48
C ASP A 196 -0.91 19.06 -6.07
N LEU A 197 -1.31 18.71 -4.85
CA LEU A 197 -1.07 17.40 -4.26
C LEU A 197 -1.83 16.33 -5.03
N SER A 198 -1.14 15.25 -5.41
CA SER A 198 -1.71 14.08 -6.09
C SER A 198 -1.02 12.78 -5.68
N ILE A 199 -1.69 11.63 -5.91
CA ILE A 199 -1.17 10.28 -5.61
C ILE A 199 -0.71 9.63 -6.92
#